data_94ef46a11c8534eedf3839d0f908c543
#
_entry.id   94ef46a11c8534eedf3839d0f908c543
#
_cell.length_a   1.000
_cell.length_b   1.000
_cell.length_c   1.000
_cell.angle_alpha   90.00
_cell.angle_beta   90.00
_cell.angle_gamma   90.00
#
_symmetry.space_group_name_H-M   'P 1'
#
loop_
_entity.id
_entity.type
_entity.pdbx_description
1 polymer ?
#
loop_
_entity_poly.entity_id
_entity_poly.type
_entity_poly.pdbx_seq_one_letter_code
_entity_poly.pdbx_strand_id
1 'polypeptide(L)'
;IYTKAADVGADLVGKVVHGIPEDDPRNPATIADNVGDNVGDVAGMGSDLFGSFAESTCAALVIGSSIGVSGGWDAMVFPVIVSAVGIFVCLICSFIATNFRTVKVESDVEEALKLQLISTTALMIPAVYGAAIFYLPESFDLHATIGEKILTLTPFLAPSCFIMCAVAGLTIGLVSEHYTSHFYQPLPHFPHCRHS
;
A
#
# COMPACT_ATOMS: atom_id res chain seq x y z
N ILE A 1 13.02 3.37 -14.24
CA ILE A 1 13.84 4.61 -14.36
C ILE A 1 13.76 5.17 -15.77
N TYR A 2 14.05 4.38 -16.82
CA TYR A 2 14.07 4.88 -18.20
C TYR A 2 12.71 5.41 -18.67
N THR A 3 11.64 4.69 -18.39
CA THR A 3 10.27 5.08 -18.74
C THR A 3 9.83 6.35 -18.04
N LYS A 4 10.12 6.49 -16.74
CA LYS A 4 9.84 7.72 -15.98
C LYS A 4 10.73 8.89 -16.41
N ALA A 5 11.94 8.65 -16.86
CA ALA A 5 12.79 9.70 -17.43
C ALA A 5 12.24 10.22 -18.76
N ALA A 6 11.60 9.37 -19.56
CA ALA A 6 10.94 9.75 -20.80
C ALA A 6 9.68 10.61 -20.53
N ASP A 7 8.86 10.20 -19.55
CA ASP A 7 7.70 10.93 -19.03
C ASP A 7 8.09 12.34 -18.53
N VAL A 8 8.96 12.44 -17.55
CA VAL A 8 9.44 13.73 -17.03
C VAL A 8 10.10 14.60 -18.12
N GLY A 9 10.81 13.97 -19.07
CA GLY A 9 11.41 14.67 -20.20
C GLY A 9 10.37 15.25 -21.17
N ALA A 10 9.30 14.51 -21.45
CA ALA A 10 8.19 14.95 -22.28
C ALA A 10 7.45 16.15 -21.67
N ASP A 11 7.17 16.07 -20.36
CA ASP A 11 6.53 17.14 -19.62
C ASP A 11 7.38 18.42 -19.55
N LEU A 12 8.66 18.29 -19.22
CA LEU A 12 9.57 19.44 -19.15
C LEU A 12 9.68 20.14 -20.50
N VAL A 13 9.89 19.40 -21.57
CA VAL A 13 10.05 19.99 -22.91
C VAL A 13 8.72 20.55 -23.41
N GLY A 14 7.63 19.85 -23.21
CA GLY A 14 6.30 20.28 -23.62
C GLY A 14 5.86 21.55 -22.90
N LYS A 15 5.83 21.55 -21.58
CA LYS A 15 5.34 22.68 -20.77
C LYS A 15 6.33 23.86 -20.73
N VAL A 16 7.60 23.59 -20.46
CA VAL A 16 8.57 24.65 -20.18
C VAL A 16 9.16 25.26 -21.44
N VAL A 17 9.47 24.44 -22.45
CA VAL A 17 10.13 24.91 -23.67
C VAL A 17 9.12 25.36 -24.72
N HIS A 18 8.05 24.61 -24.92
CA HIS A 18 7.07 24.85 -25.97
C HIS A 18 5.75 25.45 -25.50
N GLY A 19 5.50 25.53 -24.19
CA GLY A 19 4.26 26.06 -23.62
C GLY A 19 3.00 25.27 -24.04
N ILE A 20 3.18 23.98 -24.35
CA ILE A 20 2.09 23.09 -24.77
C ILE A 20 1.51 22.47 -23.50
N PRO A 21 0.17 22.42 -23.33
CA PRO A 21 -0.45 21.72 -22.21
C PRO A 21 -0.07 20.24 -22.16
N GLU A 22 -0.17 19.65 -20.99
CA GLU A 22 -0.03 18.21 -20.73
C GLU A 22 -1.04 17.44 -21.58
N ASP A 23 -0.69 16.27 -22.07
CA ASP A 23 -1.53 15.41 -22.92
C ASP A 23 -2.03 16.04 -24.25
N ASP A 24 -1.45 17.14 -24.69
CA ASP A 24 -1.84 17.75 -25.95
C ASP A 24 -1.41 16.88 -27.16
N PRO A 25 -2.33 16.53 -28.06
CA PRO A 25 -2.03 15.69 -29.23
C PRO A 25 -0.99 16.31 -30.19
N ARG A 26 -0.68 17.58 -30.02
CA ARG A 26 0.39 18.27 -30.76
C ARG A 26 1.78 17.94 -30.24
N ASN A 27 1.88 17.41 -29.02
CA ASN A 27 3.15 16.97 -28.45
C ASN A 27 3.45 15.54 -28.91
N PRO A 28 4.49 15.31 -29.73
CA PRO A 28 4.82 13.97 -30.22
C PRO A 28 5.30 13.04 -29.09
N ALA A 29 5.65 13.57 -27.94
CA ALA A 29 6.10 12.81 -26.79
C ALA A 29 4.94 12.28 -25.91
N THR A 30 3.70 12.71 -26.12
CA THR A 30 2.53 12.28 -25.33
C THR A 30 2.34 10.76 -25.30
N ILE A 31 2.65 10.05 -26.39
CA ILE A 31 2.58 8.58 -26.40
C ILE A 31 3.64 7.97 -25.47
N ALA A 32 4.87 8.52 -25.49
CA ALA A 32 5.95 8.04 -24.63
C ALA A 32 5.68 8.34 -23.15
N ASP A 33 5.05 9.45 -22.87
CA ASP A 33 4.59 9.90 -21.58
C ASP A 33 3.55 8.92 -20.99
N ASN A 34 2.45 8.73 -21.68
CA ASN A 34 1.39 7.81 -21.27
C ASN A 34 1.87 6.33 -21.15
N VAL A 35 2.77 5.88 -22.02
CA VAL A 35 3.39 4.57 -21.90
C VAL A 35 4.34 4.52 -20.69
N GLY A 36 5.07 5.61 -20.43
CA GLY A 36 5.96 5.76 -19.29
C GLY A 36 5.20 5.63 -17.96
N ASP A 37 4.06 6.28 -17.85
CA ASP A 37 3.17 6.18 -16.69
C ASP A 37 2.65 4.77 -16.48
N ASN A 38 2.12 4.12 -17.51
CA ASN A 38 1.62 2.76 -17.38
C ASN A 38 2.71 1.76 -16.99
N VAL A 39 3.89 1.86 -17.58
CA VAL A 39 5.01 0.95 -17.25
C VAL A 39 5.62 1.31 -15.90
N GLY A 40 5.79 2.59 -15.58
CA GLY A 40 6.39 3.03 -14.33
C GLY A 40 5.48 2.82 -13.13
N ASP A 41 4.25 3.27 -13.21
CA ASP A 41 3.35 3.31 -12.07
C ASP A 41 2.56 2.00 -11.91
N VAL A 42 2.00 1.45 -12.97
CA VAL A 42 1.22 0.21 -12.85
C VAL A 42 2.13 -1.01 -12.76
N ALA A 43 3.03 -1.21 -13.73
CA ALA A 43 3.88 -2.40 -13.75
C ALA A 43 5.03 -2.29 -12.75
N GLY A 44 5.72 -1.14 -12.66
CA GLY A 44 6.87 -0.95 -11.79
C GLY A 44 6.48 -0.92 -10.32
N MET A 45 5.61 -0.01 -9.91
CA MET A 45 5.16 0.10 -8.51
C MET A 45 4.36 -1.13 -8.07
N GLY A 46 3.50 -1.67 -8.92
CA GLY A 46 2.75 -2.89 -8.61
C GLY A 46 3.66 -4.08 -8.34
N SER A 47 4.71 -4.25 -9.14
CA SER A 47 5.73 -5.29 -8.94
C SER A 47 6.51 -5.10 -7.63
N ASP A 48 6.85 -3.88 -7.29
CA ASP A 48 7.61 -3.54 -6.07
C ASP A 48 6.77 -3.80 -4.81
N LEU A 49 5.50 -3.40 -4.83
CA LEU A 49 4.56 -3.71 -3.76
C LEU A 49 4.35 -5.22 -3.56
N PHE A 50 4.24 -5.98 -4.66
CA PHE A 50 4.14 -7.43 -4.59
C PHE A 50 5.42 -8.06 -4.03
N GLY A 51 6.59 -7.59 -4.44
CA GLY A 51 7.88 -8.02 -3.91
C GLY A 51 7.97 -7.81 -2.40
N SER A 52 7.68 -6.62 -1.93
CA SER A 52 7.68 -6.27 -0.50
C SER A 52 6.70 -7.11 0.32
N PHE A 53 5.53 -7.39 -0.23
CA PHE A 53 4.54 -8.27 0.39
C PHE A 53 5.04 -9.71 0.51
N ALA A 54 5.64 -10.25 -0.55
CA ALA A 54 6.20 -11.60 -0.56
C ALA A 54 7.38 -11.73 0.41
N GLU A 55 8.29 -10.75 0.43
CA GLU A 55 9.43 -10.70 1.37
C GLU A 55 8.96 -10.66 2.81
N SER A 56 7.98 -9.83 3.14
CA SER A 56 7.41 -9.74 4.49
C SER A 56 6.79 -11.05 4.94
N THR A 57 6.07 -11.73 4.05
CA THR A 57 5.46 -13.04 4.33
C THR A 57 6.53 -14.10 4.54
N CYS A 58 7.55 -14.14 3.68
CA CYS A 58 8.68 -15.06 3.82
C CYS A 58 9.45 -14.81 5.12
N ALA A 59 9.74 -13.56 5.47
CA ALA A 59 10.40 -13.21 6.72
C ALA A 59 9.59 -13.68 7.94
N ALA A 60 8.28 -13.49 7.93
CA ALA A 60 7.41 -13.96 9.01
C ALA A 60 7.42 -15.49 9.16
N LEU A 61 7.42 -16.22 8.04
CA LEU A 61 7.52 -17.69 8.04
C LEU A 61 8.89 -18.18 8.56
N VAL A 62 9.98 -17.55 8.14
CA VAL A 62 11.34 -17.89 8.60
C VAL A 62 11.47 -17.64 10.09
N ILE A 63 11.02 -16.49 10.58
CA ILE A 63 11.04 -16.17 12.02
C ILE A 63 10.17 -17.17 12.78
N GLY A 64 8.96 -17.45 12.32
CA GLY A 64 8.07 -18.43 12.93
C GLY A 64 8.66 -19.83 13.01
N SER A 65 9.39 -20.26 11.97
CA SER A 65 10.05 -21.57 11.96
C SER A 65 11.28 -21.65 12.87
N SER A 66 12.04 -20.55 13.02
CA SER A 66 13.27 -20.51 13.81
C SER A 66 13.05 -20.39 15.31
N ILE A 67 11.93 -19.80 15.71
CA ILE A 67 11.62 -19.56 17.15
C ILE A 67 11.05 -20.82 17.83
N GLY A 68 10.70 -21.86 17.08
CA GLY A 68 10.15 -23.09 17.65
C GLY A 68 8.81 -22.83 18.32
N VAL A 69 7.79 -22.58 17.54
CA VAL A 69 6.43 -22.30 18.03
C VAL A 69 5.86 -23.58 18.64
N SER A 70 5.65 -23.61 19.95
CA SER A 70 5.00 -24.75 20.65
C SER A 70 3.53 -24.93 20.23
N GLY A 71 2.96 -23.97 19.52
CA GLY A 71 1.60 -24.01 18.97
C GLY A 71 1.38 -24.85 17.69
N GLY A 72 2.43 -25.53 17.22
CA GLY A 72 2.32 -26.43 16.07
C GLY A 72 2.25 -25.71 14.69
N TRP A 73 1.82 -26.46 13.68
CA TRP A 73 1.73 -25.98 12.29
C TRP A 73 0.80 -24.78 12.11
N ASP A 74 -0.25 -24.69 12.91
CA ASP A 74 -1.29 -23.65 12.76
C ASP A 74 -0.72 -22.26 13.01
N ALA A 75 0.12 -22.08 14.01
CA ALA A 75 0.77 -20.80 14.29
C ALA A 75 1.83 -20.43 13.24
N MET A 76 2.53 -21.42 12.66
CA MET A 76 3.52 -21.19 11.60
C MET A 76 2.88 -20.75 10.29
N VAL A 77 1.68 -21.26 9.97
CA VAL A 77 0.97 -20.96 8.72
C VAL A 77 0.16 -19.66 8.82
N PHE A 78 -0.03 -19.12 9.99
CA PHE A 78 -0.83 -17.93 10.23
C PHE A 78 -0.48 -16.72 9.33
N PRO A 79 0.79 -16.38 9.02
CA PRO A 79 1.11 -15.31 8.08
C PRO A 79 0.56 -15.54 6.67
N VAL A 80 0.54 -16.78 6.20
CA VAL A 80 -0.04 -17.15 4.89
C VAL A 80 -1.55 -16.99 4.91
N ILE A 81 -2.19 -17.34 6.02
CA ILE A 81 -3.64 -17.17 6.19
C ILE A 81 -4.02 -15.70 6.20
N VAL A 82 -3.25 -14.84 6.90
CA VAL A 82 -3.45 -13.39 6.87
C VAL A 82 -3.33 -12.85 5.45
N SER A 83 -2.35 -13.33 4.69
CA SER A 83 -2.16 -12.96 3.30
C SER A 83 -3.35 -13.38 2.42
N ALA A 84 -3.83 -14.60 2.59
CA ALA A 84 -5.00 -15.11 1.85
C ALA A 84 -6.27 -14.31 2.18
N VAL A 85 -6.52 -14.05 3.46
CA VAL A 85 -7.65 -13.22 3.91
C VAL A 85 -7.54 -11.81 3.35
N GLY A 86 -6.32 -11.25 3.29
CA GLY A 86 -6.05 -9.94 2.69
C GLY A 86 -6.46 -9.86 1.23
N ILE A 87 -6.20 -10.90 0.44
CA ILE A 87 -6.61 -10.98 -0.97
C ILE A 87 -8.14 -10.91 -1.10
N PHE A 88 -8.88 -11.66 -0.28
CA PHE A 88 -10.35 -11.61 -0.29
C PHE A 88 -10.89 -10.25 0.11
N VAL A 89 -10.33 -9.62 1.13
CA VAL A 89 -10.69 -8.27 1.55
C VAL A 89 -10.43 -7.25 0.44
N CYS A 90 -9.26 -7.30 -0.19
CA CYS A 90 -8.92 -6.43 -1.31
C CYS A 90 -9.89 -6.60 -2.50
N LEU A 91 -10.29 -7.84 -2.80
CA LEU A 91 -11.23 -8.12 -3.87
C LEU A 91 -12.62 -7.54 -3.58
N ILE A 92 -13.11 -7.66 -2.35
CA ILE A 92 -14.37 -7.05 -1.92
C ILE A 92 -14.28 -5.52 -1.98
N CYS A 93 -13.19 -4.92 -1.48
CA CYS A 93 -13.02 -3.48 -1.49
C CYS A 93 -12.87 -2.92 -2.91
N SER A 94 -12.20 -3.63 -3.81
CA SER A 94 -12.11 -3.27 -5.21
C SER A 94 -13.50 -3.24 -5.87
N PHE A 95 -14.33 -4.23 -5.57
CA PHE A 95 -15.71 -4.27 -6.07
C PHE A 95 -16.56 -3.13 -5.51
N ILE A 96 -16.39 -2.78 -4.25
CA ILE A 96 -17.05 -1.63 -3.63
C ILE A 96 -16.59 -0.33 -4.30
N ALA A 97 -15.30 -0.13 -4.49
CA ALA A 97 -14.75 1.08 -5.09
C ALA A 97 -15.23 1.30 -6.54
N THR A 98 -15.33 0.23 -7.33
CA THR A 98 -15.75 0.33 -8.73
C THR A 98 -17.25 0.54 -8.91
N ASN A 99 -18.10 0.00 -8.03
CA ASN A 99 -19.55 0.05 -8.19
C ASN A 99 -20.22 1.19 -7.41
N PHE A 100 -19.65 1.61 -6.29
CA PHE A 100 -20.27 2.63 -5.43
C PHE A 100 -19.99 4.07 -5.88
N ARG A 101 -18.87 4.31 -6.57
CA ARG A 101 -18.50 5.66 -7.00
C ARG A 101 -18.18 5.71 -8.48
N THR A 102 -18.99 6.47 -9.21
CA THR A 102 -18.74 6.73 -10.63
C THR A 102 -17.73 7.87 -10.71
N VAL A 103 -16.49 7.57 -11.05
CA VAL A 103 -15.43 8.55 -11.27
C VAL A 103 -15.72 9.27 -12.59
N LYS A 104 -15.90 10.60 -12.53
CA LYS A 104 -16.19 11.44 -13.72
C LYS A 104 -15.12 12.52 -13.95
N VAL A 105 -14.39 12.89 -12.92
CA VAL A 105 -13.39 13.95 -12.93
C VAL A 105 -12.11 13.43 -12.25
N GLU A 106 -10.95 13.95 -12.61
CA GLU A 106 -9.66 13.57 -12.02
C GLU A 106 -9.63 13.71 -10.50
N SER A 107 -10.25 14.75 -9.95
CA SER A 107 -10.37 14.93 -8.49
C SER A 107 -11.13 13.81 -7.77
N ASP A 108 -12.05 13.13 -8.50
CA ASP A 108 -12.83 12.02 -7.92
C ASP A 108 -11.98 10.76 -7.77
N VAL A 109 -10.90 10.61 -8.54
CA VAL A 109 -9.96 9.49 -8.47
C VAL A 109 -9.25 9.48 -7.13
N GLU A 110 -8.72 10.62 -6.70
CA GLU A 110 -7.99 10.76 -5.44
C GLU A 110 -8.89 10.39 -4.23
N GLU A 111 -10.12 10.90 -4.21
CA GLU A 111 -11.07 10.57 -3.15
C GLU A 111 -11.51 9.10 -3.19
N ALA A 112 -11.64 8.50 -4.37
CA ALA A 112 -11.98 7.08 -4.51
C ALA A 112 -10.85 6.18 -4.00
N LEU A 113 -9.59 6.51 -4.27
CA LEU A 113 -8.42 5.80 -3.76
C LEU A 113 -8.30 5.91 -2.24
N LYS A 114 -8.53 7.09 -1.66
CA LYS A 114 -8.57 7.28 -0.20
C LYS A 114 -9.66 6.44 0.44
N LEU A 115 -10.85 6.47 -0.12
CA LEU A 115 -11.96 5.67 0.38
C LEU A 115 -11.64 4.17 0.31
N GLN A 116 -11.03 3.71 -0.78
CA GLN A 116 -10.61 2.33 -0.93
C GLN A 116 -9.58 1.93 0.12
N LEU A 117 -8.56 2.76 0.35
CA LEU A 117 -7.51 2.50 1.34
C LEU A 117 -8.07 2.42 2.76
N ILE A 118 -8.92 3.38 3.14
CA ILE A 118 -9.57 3.41 4.46
C ILE A 118 -10.50 2.21 4.64
N SER A 119 -11.33 1.90 3.64
CA SER A 119 -12.29 0.79 3.71
C SER A 119 -11.57 -0.56 3.77
N THR A 120 -10.47 -0.74 3.04
CA THR A 120 -9.66 -1.95 3.08
C THR A 120 -9.04 -2.13 4.47
N THR A 121 -8.45 -1.08 5.03
CA THR A 121 -7.88 -1.13 6.38
C THR A 121 -8.94 -1.43 7.43
N ALA A 122 -10.11 -0.79 7.35
CA ALA A 122 -11.21 -1.02 8.26
C ALA A 122 -11.76 -2.46 8.18
N LEU A 123 -11.83 -3.03 6.98
CA LEU A 123 -12.33 -4.40 6.79
C LEU A 123 -11.28 -5.46 7.17
N MET A 124 -10.00 -5.14 7.06
CA MET A 124 -8.92 -6.02 7.50
C MET A 124 -8.93 -6.29 9.01
N ILE A 125 -9.36 -5.32 9.82
CA ILE A 125 -9.39 -5.47 11.28
C ILE A 125 -10.23 -6.68 11.71
N PRO A 126 -11.54 -6.75 11.43
CA PRO A 126 -12.36 -7.90 11.82
C PRO A 126 -11.95 -9.18 11.09
N ALA A 127 -11.45 -9.10 9.86
CA ALA A 127 -11.04 -10.25 9.08
C ALA A 127 -9.82 -10.95 9.71
N VAL A 128 -8.80 -10.20 10.14
CA VAL A 128 -7.61 -10.74 10.79
C VAL A 128 -7.94 -11.27 12.19
N TYR A 129 -8.79 -10.59 12.95
CA TYR A 129 -9.27 -11.14 14.24
C TYR A 129 -10.06 -12.43 14.07
N GLY A 130 -10.94 -12.49 13.07
CA GLY A 130 -11.66 -13.72 12.75
C GLY A 130 -10.71 -14.87 12.38
N ALA A 131 -9.73 -14.61 11.51
CA ALA A 131 -8.72 -15.59 11.16
C ALA A 131 -7.92 -16.06 12.38
N ALA A 132 -7.54 -15.16 13.28
CA ALA A 132 -6.80 -15.49 14.49
C ALA A 132 -7.62 -16.39 15.44
N ILE A 133 -8.90 -16.10 15.63
CA ILE A 133 -9.78 -16.93 16.50
C ILE A 133 -9.97 -18.33 15.92
N PHE A 134 -10.03 -18.47 14.60
CA PHE A 134 -10.24 -19.76 13.95
C PHE A 134 -8.99 -20.63 13.87
N TYR A 135 -7.81 -20.02 13.73
CA TYR A 135 -6.57 -20.75 13.43
C TYR A 135 -5.56 -20.79 14.56
N LEU A 136 -5.55 -19.78 15.44
CA LEU A 136 -4.59 -19.78 16.54
C LEU A 136 -5.13 -20.54 17.75
N PRO A 137 -4.31 -21.37 18.41
CA PRO A 137 -4.67 -21.98 19.69
C PRO A 137 -4.85 -20.92 20.78
N GLU A 138 -5.57 -21.26 21.85
CA GLU A 138 -5.89 -20.35 22.97
C GLU A 138 -4.64 -19.75 23.65
N SER A 139 -3.52 -20.46 23.60
CA SER A 139 -2.22 -19.96 24.07
C SER A 139 -1.10 -20.70 23.34
N PHE A 140 -0.08 -19.97 22.96
CA PHE A 140 1.18 -20.56 22.46
C PHE A 140 2.38 -19.83 23.02
N ASP A 141 3.40 -20.62 23.35
CA ASP A 141 4.62 -20.09 23.93
C ASP A 141 5.66 -19.85 22.84
N LEU A 142 6.11 -18.60 22.74
CA LEU A 142 7.25 -18.25 21.91
C LEU A 142 8.53 -18.44 22.72
N HIS A 143 9.33 -19.42 22.33
CA HIS A 143 10.68 -19.56 22.84
C HIS A 143 11.61 -18.54 22.18
N ALA A 144 11.57 -17.31 22.67
CA ALA A 144 12.52 -16.30 22.21
C ALA A 144 13.90 -16.61 22.79
N THR A 145 14.85 -16.91 21.92
CA THR A 145 16.27 -17.17 22.28
C THR A 145 16.98 -15.98 22.93
N ILE A 146 16.34 -14.81 22.95
CA ILE A 146 16.86 -13.58 23.54
C ILE A 146 16.47 -13.55 25.03
N GLY A 147 17.32 -14.14 25.87
CA GLY A 147 17.27 -13.97 27.33
C GLY A 147 16.36 -14.93 28.11
N GLU A 148 16.20 -16.18 27.70
CA GLU A 148 15.45 -17.22 28.42
C GLU A 148 14.02 -16.86 28.88
N LYS A 149 13.40 -15.84 28.26
CA LYS A 149 12.01 -15.49 28.56
C LYS A 149 11.07 -16.22 27.63
N ILE A 150 10.26 -17.09 28.19
CA ILE A 150 9.09 -17.66 27.51
C ILE A 150 8.03 -16.55 27.46
N LEU A 151 7.68 -16.11 26.25
CA LEU A 151 6.62 -15.15 26.05
C LEU A 151 5.36 -15.92 25.66
N THR A 152 4.41 -16.03 26.57
CA THR A 152 3.11 -16.63 26.30
C THR A 152 2.26 -15.64 25.52
N LEU A 153 1.97 -15.96 24.27
CA LEU A 153 1.13 -15.13 23.39
C LEU A 153 -0.31 -15.64 23.40
N THR A 154 -1.23 -14.72 23.51
CA THR A 154 -2.66 -14.99 23.33
C THR A 154 -3.06 -14.73 21.86
N PRO A 155 -4.11 -15.40 21.35
CA PRO A 155 -4.59 -15.22 19.98
C PRO A 155 -5.02 -13.78 19.66
N PHE A 156 -5.21 -12.94 20.68
CA PHE A 156 -5.53 -11.52 20.52
C PHE A 156 -4.31 -10.63 20.32
N LEU A 157 -3.14 -11.04 20.76
CA LEU A 157 -1.93 -10.20 20.70
C LEU A 157 -1.35 -10.14 19.27
N ALA A 158 -1.32 -11.26 18.56
CA ALA A 158 -0.80 -11.32 17.19
C ALA A 158 -1.59 -10.43 16.22
N PRO A 159 -2.94 -10.50 16.13
CA PRO A 159 -3.71 -9.60 15.29
C PRO A 159 -3.64 -8.14 15.75
N SER A 160 -3.49 -7.86 17.04
CA SER A 160 -3.31 -6.50 17.56
C SER A 160 -2.04 -5.84 17.02
N CYS A 161 -0.92 -6.57 17.00
CA CYS A 161 0.33 -6.07 16.41
C CYS A 161 0.17 -5.77 14.91
N PHE A 162 -0.47 -6.67 14.17
CA PHE A 162 -0.74 -6.47 12.75
C PHE A 162 -1.58 -5.20 12.50
N ILE A 163 -2.66 -5.02 13.28
CA ILE A 163 -3.55 -3.86 13.17
C ILE A 163 -2.83 -2.57 13.51
N MET A 164 -2.02 -2.56 14.57
CA MET A 164 -1.20 -1.40 14.92
C MET A 164 -0.29 -0.99 13.77
N CYS A 165 0.38 -1.94 13.12
CA CYS A 165 1.21 -1.67 11.94
C CYS A 165 0.40 -1.16 10.75
N ALA A 166 -0.77 -1.75 10.48
CA ALA A 166 -1.64 -1.33 9.39
C ALA A 166 -2.18 0.09 9.59
N VAL A 167 -2.62 0.42 10.81
CA VAL A 167 -3.09 1.77 11.17
C VAL A 167 -1.95 2.78 11.12
N ALA A 168 -0.75 2.41 11.59
CA ALA A 168 0.42 3.27 11.49
C ALA A 168 0.78 3.57 10.03
N GLY A 169 0.78 2.55 9.16
CA GLY A 169 1.02 2.72 7.73
C GLY A 169 -0.02 3.63 7.06
N LEU A 170 -1.30 3.43 7.37
CA LEU A 170 -2.38 4.30 6.90
C LEU A 170 -2.18 5.75 7.35
N THR A 171 -1.83 5.96 8.62
CA THR A 171 -1.59 7.29 9.17
C THR A 171 -0.40 7.98 8.50
N ILE A 172 0.70 7.26 8.28
CA ILE A 172 1.86 7.77 7.56
C ILE A 172 1.47 8.16 6.14
N GLY A 173 0.71 7.32 5.44
CA GLY A 173 0.22 7.62 4.09
C GLY A 173 -0.62 8.90 4.04
N LEU A 174 -1.60 9.05 4.92
CA LEU A 174 -2.46 10.23 4.99
C LEU A 174 -1.69 11.50 5.38
N VAL A 175 -0.75 11.41 6.32
CA VAL A 175 0.12 12.53 6.71
C VAL A 175 1.02 12.93 5.56
N SER A 176 1.64 11.95 4.90
CA SER A 176 2.51 12.20 3.75
C SER A 176 1.74 12.91 2.64
N GLU A 177 0.55 12.44 2.32
CA GLU A 177 -0.33 13.05 1.34
C GLU A 177 -0.70 14.49 1.72
N HIS A 178 -1.08 14.72 2.99
CA HIS A 178 -1.41 16.06 3.47
C HIS A 178 -0.27 17.06 3.27
N TYR A 179 0.98 16.65 3.51
CA TYR A 179 2.14 17.53 3.38
C TYR A 179 2.68 17.65 1.95
N THR A 180 2.37 16.70 1.07
CA THR A 180 2.82 16.73 -0.34
C THR A 180 1.74 17.23 -1.30
N SER A 181 0.48 17.27 -0.87
CA SER A 181 -0.63 17.73 -1.69
C SER A 181 -0.54 19.22 -1.99
N HIS A 182 -0.70 19.57 -3.25
CA HIS A 182 -0.72 20.96 -3.72
C HIS A 182 -1.95 21.75 -3.24
N PHE A 183 -3.00 21.05 -2.82
CA PHE A 183 -4.26 21.66 -2.34
C PHE A 183 -4.22 22.10 -0.88
N TYR A 184 -3.39 21.47 -0.05
CA TYR A 184 -3.28 21.77 1.38
C TYR A 184 -2.05 22.65 1.63
N GLN A 185 -2.03 23.87 1.35
CA GLN A 185 -0.99 24.89 1.50
C GLN A 185 -0.03 24.76 2.73
N PRO A 186 0.77 23.73 2.92
CA PRO A 186 1.93 23.84 3.79
C PRO A 186 3.22 24.12 3.00
N LEU A 187 3.18 23.96 1.67
CA LEU A 187 4.32 24.32 0.83
C LEU A 187 4.28 25.81 0.51
N PRO A 188 5.37 26.56 0.79
CA PRO A 188 5.44 27.95 0.37
C PRO A 188 5.24 28.02 -1.14
N HIS A 189 4.37 28.93 -1.59
CA HIS A 189 4.22 29.27 -2.99
C HIS A 189 5.59 29.48 -3.62
N PHE A 190 6.05 28.55 -4.44
CA PHE A 190 7.09 28.88 -5.39
C PHE A 190 6.55 30.01 -6.25
N PRO A 191 7.22 31.16 -6.30
CA PRO A 191 6.76 32.25 -7.11
C PRO A 191 6.67 31.73 -8.55
N HIS A 192 5.47 31.77 -9.13
CA HIS A 192 5.28 31.58 -10.55
C HIS A 192 6.33 32.44 -11.24
N CYS A 193 7.23 31.84 -11.98
CA CYS A 193 8.01 32.59 -12.95
C CYS A 193 7.02 33.19 -13.92
N ARG A 194 6.65 34.46 -13.69
CA ARG A 194 5.95 35.24 -14.69
C ARG A 194 6.92 35.38 -15.85
N HIS A 195 6.61 34.71 -16.92
CA HIS A 195 7.24 34.99 -18.19
C HIS A 195 6.87 36.44 -18.58
N SER A 196 7.84 37.33 -18.48
CA SER A 196 7.83 38.63 -19.14
C SER A 196 8.18 38.45 -20.60
#